data_3b8eca24511166856510ca27c5b1bd8b
#
_entry.id   3b8eca24511166856510ca27c5b1bd8b
#
_cell.length_a   1.000
_cell.length_b   1.000
_cell.length_c   1.000
_cell.angle_alpha   90.00
_cell.angle_beta   90.00
_cell.angle_gamma   90.00
#
_symmetry.space_group_name_H-M   'P 1'
#
loop_
_entity.id
_entity.type
_entity.pdbx_description
1 polymer ?
#
loop_
_entity_poly.entity_id
_entity_poly.type
_entity_poly.pdbx_seq_one_letter_code
_entity_poly.pdbx_strand_id
1 'polypeptide(L)'
;RLFGRKMWISGGDHELADNIVHLVLARTPDAAPGTKGISIFIVPKYLVAEDGSLGERNDIVLAGINHKMGSRGTVNTAPVLGDGAHTPGGAPGAVGHLVGEVGQGLPIMFSMMNEARLGVGIAGTAVGYTGYLKSLAYARERLQGRLLGAPPAGPQVALVEHPDVRRMLLAQKSFVEGALALMLYCSRLLDDAVSLDGRAAEEALALVGLLTPIAKSFPAQWCLEANTLAIQVMGGAGYTRDHDVEQHYRDNRLNAIHEGTHGIQGLDLLGRKVLLDRGRALGLLVARITQTAERATAAGGSGEGYA
;
A
#
# COMPACT_ATOMS: atom_id res chain seq x y z
N ARG A 1 29.32 12.92 -2.48
CA ARG A 1 29.18 12.15 -3.71
C ARG A 1 28.69 10.75 -3.40
N LEU A 2 27.64 10.30 -4.11
CA LEU A 2 27.07 8.96 -3.96
C LEU A 2 27.42 8.10 -5.18
N PHE A 3 27.68 6.82 -4.90
CA PHE A 3 27.98 5.80 -5.89
C PHE A 3 27.19 4.54 -5.59
N GLY A 4 26.64 3.90 -6.61
CA GLY A 4 25.94 2.63 -6.45
C GLY A 4 24.71 2.50 -7.32
N ARG A 5 24.04 1.35 -7.19
CA ARG A 5 22.86 0.99 -7.99
C ARG A 5 21.64 0.83 -7.09
N LYS A 6 20.51 1.28 -7.61
CA LYS A 6 19.21 1.06 -6.99
C LYS A 6 18.32 0.26 -7.93
N MET A 7 17.34 -0.45 -7.40
CA MET A 7 16.43 -1.28 -8.15
C MET A 7 15.00 -1.07 -7.63
N TRP A 8 14.03 -1.29 -8.48
CA TRP A 8 12.60 -1.22 -8.14
C TRP A 8 12.13 0.19 -7.77
N ILE A 9 12.69 1.22 -8.39
CA ILE A 9 12.33 2.61 -8.12
C ILE A 9 11.22 3.05 -9.06
N SER A 10 10.02 3.20 -8.52
CA SER A 10 8.88 3.75 -9.26
C SER A 10 9.06 5.25 -9.45
N GLY A 11 8.86 5.74 -10.69
CA GLY A 11 9.03 7.14 -11.01
C GLY A 11 10.47 7.65 -10.86
N GLY A 12 11.49 6.77 -10.92
CA GLY A 12 12.89 7.15 -10.71
C GLY A 12 13.50 7.98 -11.84
N ASP A 13 12.88 7.99 -13.01
CA ASP A 13 13.19 8.92 -14.11
C ASP A 13 11.95 9.11 -15.01
N HIS A 14 11.66 10.34 -15.38
CA HIS A 14 10.56 10.75 -16.26
C HIS A 14 10.71 12.21 -16.66
N GLU A 15 9.84 12.67 -17.58
CA GLU A 15 9.76 14.05 -18.06
C GLU A 15 8.42 14.74 -17.64
N LEU A 16 7.77 14.27 -16.55
CA LEU A 16 6.50 14.83 -16.06
C LEU A 16 6.67 16.04 -15.14
N ALA A 17 7.90 16.29 -14.69
CA ALA A 17 8.27 17.43 -13.86
C ALA A 17 9.64 17.94 -14.27
N ASP A 18 9.91 19.21 -13.97
CA ASP A 18 11.17 19.88 -14.32
C ASP A 18 12.37 19.23 -13.62
N ASN A 19 12.17 18.69 -12.43
CA ASN A 19 13.19 17.98 -11.67
C ASN A 19 12.61 16.79 -10.94
N ILE A 20 13.49 15.87 -10.56
CA ILE A 20 13.17 14.71 -9.68
C ILE A 20 14.12 14.80 -8.49
N VAL A 21 13.57 14.75 -7.29
CA VAL A 21 14.36 14.77 -6.05
C VAL A 21 14.24 13.41 -5.37
N HIS A 22 15.35 12.66 -5.38
CA HIS A 22 15.40 11.35 -4.74
C HIS A 22 15.79 11.46 -3.27
N LEU A 23 15.10 10.72 -2.40
CA LEU A 23 15.55 10.40 -1.06
C LEU A 23 16.30 9.09 -1.09
N VAL A 24 17.62 9.12 -0.91
CA VAL A 24 18.50 7.97 -1.10
C VAL A 24 19.10 7.51 0.21
N LEU A 25 18.82 6.27 0.60
CA LEU A 25 19.54 5.62 1.70
C LEU A 25 20.92 5.17 1.22
N ALA A 26 21.96 5.59 1.90
CA ALA A 26 23.34 5.24 1.59
C ALA A 26 24.20 5.19 2.87
N ARG A 27 25.44 4.71 2.75
CA ARG A 27 26.42 4.67 3.85
C ARG A 27 27.55 5.63 3.56
N THR A 28 28.06 6.28 4.60
CA THR A 28 29.35 6.95 4.57
C THR A 28 30.48 5.92 4.66
N PRO A 29 31.72 6.26 4.22
CA PRO A 29 32.86 5.34 4.30
C PRO A 29 33.08 4.74 5.70
N ASP A 30 32.93 5.55 6.76
CA ASP A 30 33.17 5.16 8.15
C ASP A 30 31.88 4.77 8.89
N ALA A 31 30.83 4.38 8.16
CA ALA A 31 29.54 4.07 8.73
C ALA A 31 29.58 2.85 9.66
N ALA A 32 28.89 2.94 10.78
CA ALA A 32 28.70 1.81 11.69
C ALA A 32 28.11 0.58 10.95
N PRO A 33 28.45 -0.65 11.35
CA PRO A 33 27.87 -1.84 10.73
C PRO A 33 26.37 -1.95 10.98
N GLY A 34 25.68 -2.69 10.12
CA GLY A 34 24.23 -2.93 10.22
C GLY A 34 23.39 -1.69 9.91
N THR A 35 22.18 -1.64 10.42
CA THR A 35 21.20 -0.59 10.15
C THR A 35 21.55 0.77 10.71
N LYS A 36 22.36 0.82 11.76
CA LYS A 36 22.81 2.06 12.42
C LYS A 36 23.74 2.91 11.55
N GLY A 37 24.35 2.34 10.52
CA GLY A 37 25.23 3.06 9.60
C GLY A 37 24.52 3.61 8.36
N ILE A 38 23.19 3.54 8.30
CA ILE A 38 22.44 4.01 7.14
C ILE A 38 22.07 5.47 7.33
N SER A 39 22.49 6.31 6.40
CA SER A 39 22.14 7.74 6.30
C SER A 39 21.17 7.97 5.16
N ILE A 40 20.50 9.12 5.11
CA ILE A 40 19.60 9.50 4.05
C ILE A 40 20.07 10.80 3.39
N PHE A 41 19.97 10.88 2.07
CA PHE A 41 20.44 12.00 1.28
C PHE A 41 19.36 12.48 0.32
N ILE A 42 19.24 13.78 0.15
CA ILE A 42 18.50 14.40 -0.95
C ILE A 42 19.42 14.42 -2.17
N VAL A 43 18.98 13.81 -3.27
CA VAL A 43 19.77 13.68 -4.51
C VAL A 43 18.89 14.12 -5.69
N PRO A 44 19.02 15.36 -6.17
CA PRO A 44 18.23 15.86 -7.28
C PRO A 44 18.74 15.34 -8.62
N LYS A 45 17.85 15.18 -9.60
CA LYS A 45 18.19 14.83 -11.01
C LYS A 45 18.97 15.94 -11.68
N TYR A 46 18.59 17.18 -11.47
CA TYR A 46 19.33 18.38 -11.82
C TYR A 46 19.69 19.15 -10.54
N LEU A 47 20.92 19.61 -10.43
CA LEU A 47 21.32 20.43 -9.29
C LEU A 47 20.49 21.72 -9.26
N VAL A 48 20.19 22.21 -8.06
CA VAL A 48 19.40 23.42 -7.88
C VAL A 48 20.34 24.53 -7.40
N ALA A 49 20.35 25.64 -8.10
CA ALA A 49 21.09 26.81 -7.72
C ALA A 49 20.43 27.57 -6.54
N GLU A 50 21.13 28.53 -5.94
CA GLU A 50 20.62 29.30 -4.79
C GLU A 50 19.34 30.08 -5.10
N ASP A 51 19.15 30.50 -6.35
CA ASP A 51 17.95 31.20 -6.84
C ASP A 51 16.79 30.26 -7.19
N GLY A 52 16.98 28.92 -7.00
CA GLY A 52 16.00 27.89 -7.31
C GLY A 52 16.02 27.43 -8.77
N SER A 53 16.84 28.01 -9.63
CA SER A 53 16.97 27.57 -11.03
C SER A 53 17.63 26.19 -11.16
N LEU A 54 17.31 25.48 -12.25
CA LEU A 54 17.94 24.20 -12.56
C LEU A 54 19.33 24.40 -13.11
N GLY A 55 20.29 23.73 -12.50
CA GLY A 55 21.70 23.72 -12.89
C GLY A 55 22.10 22.49 -13.70
N GLU A 56 23.31 22.01 -13.45
CA GLU A 56 23.89 20.86 -14.16
C GLU A 56 23.10 19.56 -13.89
N ARG A 57 23.10 18.68 -14.89
CA ARG A 57 22.62 17.31 -14.72
C ARG A 57 23.47 16.58 -13.69
N ASN A 58 22.83 16.02 -12.67
CA ASN A 58 23.50 15.22 -11.67
C ASN A 58 23.91 13.86 -12.24
N ASP A 59 24.90 13.21 -11.63
CA ASP A 59 25.42 11.90 -12.07
C ASP A 59 24.47 10.74 -11.66
N ILE A 60 23.29 10.77 -12.27
CA ILE A 60 22.25 9.75 -12.13
C ILE A 60 21.86 9.32 -13.54
N VAL A 61 22.02 8.04 -13.84
CA VAL A 61 21.64 7.43 -15.12
C VAL A 61 20.66 6.28 -14.92
N LEU A 62 19.89 5.99 -15.94
CA LEU A 62 18.94 4.90 -15.97
C LEU A 62 19.59 3.67 -16.59
N ALA A 63 19.84 2.62 -15.81
CA ALA A 63 20.38 1.35 -16.33
C ALA A 63 19.30 0.52 -17.05
N GLY A 64 18.03 0.71 -16.73
CA GLY A 64 16.94 0.00 -17.36
C GLY A 64 15.59 0.22 -16.72
N ILE A 65 14.57 -0.33 -17.35
CA ILE A 65 13.18 -0.32 -16.91
C ILE A 65 12.73 -1.75 -16.61
N ASN A 66 12.07 -1.96 -15.50
CA ASN A 66 11.55 -3.28 -15.12
C ASN A 66 10.23 -3.59 -15.83
N HIS A 67 10.15 -4.74 -16.50
CA HIS A 67 8.93 -5.27 -17.08
C HIS A 67 8.08 -5.92 -15.97
N LYS A 68 6.91 -5.36 -15.71
CA LYS A 68 6.07 -5.72 -14.56
C LYS A 68 4.84 -6.53 -14.96
N MET A 69 4.36 -7.34 -14.03
CA MET A 69 3.11 -8.08 -14.12
C MET A 69 1.90 -7.14 -14.20
N GLY A 70 1.85 -6.14 -13.30
CA GLY A 70 0.80 -5.13 -13.15
C GLY A 70 1.39 -3.74 -12.96
N SER A 71 0.51 -2.75 -12.72
CA SER A 71 0.86 -1.32 -12.58
C SER A 71 1.79 -0.85 -13.70
N ARG A 72 1.49 -1.27 -14.93
CA ARG A 72 2.38 -1.09 -16.08
C ARG A 72 2.49 0.37 -16.52
N GLY A 73 1.48 1.19 -16.20
CA GLY A 73 1.50 2.62 -16.46
C GLY A 73 2.50 3.40 -15.59
N THR A 74 2.91 2.83 -14.45
CA THR A 74 3.96 3.41 -13.61
C THR A 74 5.31 2.90 -14.04
N VAL A 75 6.20 3.81 -14.46
CA VAL A 75 7.60 3.48 -14.80
C VAL A 75 8.32 2.99 -13.55
N ASN A 76 8.93 1.81 -13.63
CA ASN A 76 9.75 1.24 -12.55
C ASN A 76 11.18 1.03 -13.06
N THR A 77 12.14 1.65 -12.39
CA THR A 77 13.47 1.91 -12.92
C THR A 77 14.58 1.29 -12.07
N ALA A 78 15.75 1.16 -12.69
CA ALA A 78 17.00 0.77 -12.07
C ALA A 78 18.03 1.93 -12.22
N PRO A 79 18.00 2.95 -11.34
CA PRO A 79 18.95 4.05 -11.42
C PRO A 79 20.33 3.67 -10.90
N VAL A 80 21.36 4.23 -11.55
CA VAL A 80 22.76 4.17 -11.15
C VAL A 80 23.22 5.57 -10.77
N LEU A 81 23.81 5.69 -9.61
CA LEU A 81 24.42 6.90 -9.11
C LEU A 81 25.94 6.80 -9.26
N GLY A 82 26.55 7.84 -9.81
CA GLY A 82 28.01 7.90 -9.91
C GLY A 82 28.60 7.02 -11.01
N ASP A 83 27.91 6.86 -12.14
CA ASP A 83 28.42 6.10 -13.29
C ASP A 83 29.48 6.88 -14.09
N GLY A 84 29.59 8.19 -13.86
CA GLY A 84 30.52 9.07 -14.56
C GLY A 84 30.00 9.58 -15.91
N ALA A 85 28.77 9.27 -16.28
CA ALA A 85 28.12 9.79 -17.50
C ALA A 85 27.87 11.30 -17.43
N HIS A 86 27.67 11.80 -16.22
CA HIS A 86 27.60 13.22 -15.90
C HIS A 86 28.63 13.55 -14.83
N THR A 87 29.27 14.71 -14.96
CA THR A 87 30.33 15.14 -14.03
C THR A 87 30.01 16.48 -13.40
N PRO A 88 28.93 16.56 -12.57
CA PRO A 88 28.53 17.81 -11.96
C PRO A 88 29.67 18.41 -11.15
N GLY A 89 29.98 19.72 -11.41
CA GLY A 89 31.14 20.37 -10.80
C GLY A 89 32.48 19.74 -11.18
N GLY A 90 32.59 19.14 -12.38
CA GLY A 90 33.84 18.59 -12.95
C GLY A 90 34.29 17.25 -12.35
N ALA A 91 33.49 16.57 -11.53
CA ALA A 91 33.88 15.30 -10.92
C ALA A 91 32.75 14.27 -10.95
N PRO A 92 33.06 12.95 -11.13
CA PRO A 92 32.07 11.89 -11.11
C PRO A 92 31.45 11.72 -9.71
N GLY A 93 30.30 11.06 -9.67
CA GLY A 93 29.55 10.81 -8.44
C GLY A 93 28.33 11.72 -8.29
N ALA A 94 27.19 11.13 -7.97
CA ALA A 94 25.96 11.89 -7.75
C ALA A 94 26.09 12.81 -6.54
N VAL A 95 25.83 14.11 -6.72
CA VAL A 95 25.80 15.08 -5.62
C VAL A 95 24.57 14.82 -4.77
N GLY A 96 24.75 14.67 -3.47
CA GLY A 96 23.68 14.49 -2.53
C GLY A 96 23.93 15.28 -1.25
N HIS A 97 22.85 15.71 -0.62
CA HIS A 97 22.85 16.50 0.61
C HIS A 97 22.34 15.62 1.76
N LEU A 98 23.13 15.49 2.82
CA LEU A 98 22.77 14.72 4.00
C LEU A 98 21.54 15.36 4.69
N VAL A 99 20.55 14.54 5.04
CA VAL A 99 19.41 14.94 5.85
C VAL A 99 19.60 14.44 7.27
N GLY A 100 19.56 15.33 8.24
CA GLY A 100 19.88 15.03 9.64
C GLY A 100 21.35 14.68 9.83
N GLU A 101 21.64 13.71 10.68
CA GLU A 101 22.98 13.26 11.02
C GLU A 101 23.32 11.92 10.38
N VAL A 102 24.63 11.61 10.30
CA VAL A 102 25.12 10.33 9.82
C VAL A 102 24.56 9.20 10.70
N GLY A 103 24.00 8.15 10.07
CA GLY A 103 23.40 7.01 10.75
C GLY A 103 21.93 7.18 11.14
N GLN A 104 21.31 8.34 10.88
CA GLN A 104 19.90 8.60 11.18
C GLN A 104 18.94 8.33 9.99
N GLY A 105 19.43 7.74 8.92
CA GLY A 105 18.62 7.56 7.69
C GLY A 105 17.37 6.72 7.89
N LEU A 106 17.43 5.63 8.65
CA LEU A 106 16.25 4.80 8.89
C LEU A 106 15.19 5.47 9.78
N PRO A 107 15.52 6.07 10.94
CA PRO A 107 14.54 6.82 11.72
C PRO A 107 13.81 7.90 10.90
N ILE A 108 14.54 8.67 10.10
CA ILE A 108 13.96 9.71 9.22
C ILE A 108 13.05 9.08 8.16
N MET A 109 13.48 7.99 7.50
CA MET A 109 12.66 7.28 6.54
C MET A 109 11.37 6.72 7.17
N PHE A 110 11.45 6.17 8.39
CA PHE A 110 10.28 5.61 9.08
C PHE A 110 9.20 6.64 9.42
N SER A 111 9.55 7.93 9.57
CA SER A 111 8.54 8.99 9.77
C SER A 111 7.60 9.12 8.58
N MET A 112 8.06 8.84 7.36
CA MET A 112 7.27 8.89 6.12
C MET A 112 6.58 7.54 5.81
N MET A 113 7.11 6.43 6.31
CA MET A 113 6.64 5.08 5.94
C MET A 113 5.24 4.74 6.47
N ASN A 114 4.79 5.35 7.54
CA ASN A 114 3.45 5.09 8.07
C ASN A 114 2.38 5.53 7.07
N GLU A 115 2.52 6.73 6.49
CA GLU A 115 1.63 7.22 5.44
C GLU A 115 1.71 6.35 4.18
N ALA A 116 2.92 6.01 3.73
CA ALA A 116 3.11 5.13 2.57
C ALA A 116 2.44 3.77 2.76
N ARG A 117 2.54 3.17 3.94
CA ARG A 117 1.89 1.88 4.26
C ARG A 117 0.37 1.97 4.24
N LEU A 118 -0.20 3.06 4.77
CA LEU A 118 -1.65 3.30 4.68
C LEU A 118 -2.06 3.54 3.22
N GLY A 119 -1.29 4.30 2.45
CA GLY A 119 -1.50 4.49 1.01
C GLY A 119 -1.56 3.17 0.25
N VAL A 120 -0.67 2.22 0.56
CA VAL A 120 -0.73 0.86 -0.01
C VAL A 120 -1.99 0.11 0.40
N GLY A 121 -2.42 0.22 1.66
CA GLY A 121 -3.68 -0.36 2.15
C GLY A 121 -4.90 0.21 1.41
N ILE A 122 -4.95 1.54 1.24
CA ILE A 122 -6.00 2.24 0.49
C ILE A 122 -6.01 1.79 -0.97
N ALA A 123 -4.85 1.75 -1.63
CA ALA A 123 -4.74 1.29 -3.02
C ALA A 123 -5.23 -0.16 -3.18
N GLY A 124 -4.80 -1.07 -2.28
CA GLY A 124 -5.27 -2.45 -2.27
C GLY A 124 -6.79 -2.56 -2.10
N THR A 125 -7.36 -1.76 -1.20
CA THR A 125 -8.80 -1.69 -0.94
C THR A 125 -9.56 -1.19 -2.17
N ALA A 126 -9.14 -0.08 -2.77
CA ALA A 126 -9.81 0.52 -3.92
C ALA A 126 -9.83 -0.43 -5.14
N VAL A 127 -8.70 -1.08 -5.43
CA VAL A 127 -8.60 -2.05 -6.53
C VAL A 127 -9.45 -3.29 -6.26
N GLY A 128 -9.45 -3.80 -5.02
CA GLY A 128 -10.30 -4.92 -4.62
C GLY A 128 -11.78 -4.58 -4.70
N TYR A 129 -12.16 -3.40 -4.21
CA TYR A 129 -13.55 -2.91 -4.25
C TYR A 129 -14.06 -2.74 -5.68
N THR A 130 -13.23 -2.21 -6.58
CA THR A 130 -13.57 -2.07 -8.00
C THR A 130 -13.82 -3.44 -8.64
N GLY A 131 -12.99 -4.44 -8.36
CA GLY A 131 -13.19 -5.81 -8.84
C GLY A 131 -14.50 -6.42 -8.33
N TYR A 132 -14.82 -6.21 -7.05
CA TYR A 132 -16.10 -6.64 -6.48
C TYR A 132 -17.30 -6.00 -7.19
N LEU A 133 -17.31 -4.68 -7.38
CA LEU A 133 -18.43 -3.99 -8.03
C LEU A 133 -18.64 -4.46 -9.48
N LYS A 134 -17.55 -4.67 -10.23
CA LYS A 134 -17.61 -5.15 -11.61
C LYS A 134 -18.13 -6.59 -11.70
N SER A 135 -17.63 -7.48 -10.84
CA SER A 135 -18.10 -8.87 -10.80
C SER A 135 -19.57 -8.97 -10.35
N LEU A 136 -19.99 -8.11 -9.41
CA LEU A 136 -21.39 -8.03 -8.99
C LEU A 136 -22.31 -7.55 -10.12
N ALA A 137 -21.92 -6.51 -10.85
CA ALA A 137 -22.69 -6.02 -12.00
C ALA A 137 -22.83 -7.12 -13.07
N TYR A 138 -21.71 -7.77 -13.43
CA TYR A 138 -21.73 -8.89 -14.37
C TYR A 138 -22.64 -10.03 -13.90
N ALA A 139 -22.58 -10.41 -12.62
CA ALA A 139 -23.38 -11.50 -12.08
C ALA A 139 -24.88 -11.21 -12.05
N ARG A 140 -25.29 -9.94 -12.02
CA ARG A 140 -26.69 -9.52 -12.09
C ARG A 140 -27.27 -9.57 -13.50
N GLU A 141 -26.43 -9.37 -14.51
CA GLU A 141 -26.87 -9.28 -15.91
C GLU A 141 -26.71 -10.62 -16.66
N ARG A 142 -25.65 -11.37 -16.36
CA ARG A 142 -25.33 -12.62 -17.06
C ARG A 142 -26.30 -13.73 -16.71
N LEU A 143 -27.08 -14.17 -17.65
CA LEU A 143 -27.93 -15.35 -17.53
C LEU A 143 -27.13 -16.60 -17.89
N GLN A 144 -27.11 -17.59 -17.00
CA GLN A 144 -26.46 -18.88 -17.24
C GLN A 144 -26.92 -19.94 -16.26
N GLY A 145 -27.21 -21.12 -16.76
CA GLY A 145 -27.63 -22.23 -15.90
C GLY A 145 -29.03 -22.06 -15.32
N ARG A 146 -29.38 -22.93 -14.41
CA ARG A 146 -30.68 -22.99 -13.72
C ARG A 146 -30.44 -23.34 -12.27
N LEU A 147 -31.34 -22.97 -11.39
CA LEU A 147 -31.28 -23.36 -9.99
C LEU A 147 -31.41 -24.89 -9.85
N LEU A 148 -30.82 -25.44 -8.83
CA LEU A 148 -30.91 -26.87 -8.52
C LEU A 148 -32.36 -27.26 -8.37
N GLY A 149 -32.77 -28.37 -9.06
CA GLY A 149 -34.15 -28.86 -9.09
C GLY A 149 -35.09 -28.15 -10.08
N ALA A 150 -34.63 -27.13 -10.82
CA ALA A 150 -35.42 -26.52 -11.87
C ALA A 150 -35.59 -27.48 -13.10
N PRO A 151 -36.71 -27.38 -13.84
CA PRO A 151 -36.93 -28.17 -15.05
C PRO A 151 -35.82 -27.96 -16.11
N PRO A 152 -35.34 -29.00 -16.80
CA PRO A 152 -34.28 -28.84 -17.82
C PRO A 152 -34.62 -27.84 -18.95
N ALA A 153 -35.88 -27.68 -19.30
CA ALA A 153 -36.36 -26.72 -20.30
C ALA A 153 -36.75 -25.35 -19.70
N GLY A 154 -36.58 -25.14 -18.38
CA GLY A 154 -36.89 -23.86 -17.73
C GLY A 154 -35.97 -22.73 -18.17
N PRO A 155 -36.30 -21.48 -17.86
CA PRO A 155 -35.46 -20.33 -18.18
C PRO A 155 -34.13 -20.34 -17.42
N GLN A 156 -33.11 -19.72 -18.04
CA GLN A 156 -31.85 -19.44 -17.34
C GLN A 156 -32.05 -18.35 -16.30
N VAL A 157 -31.24 -18.37 -15.23
CA VAL A 157 -31.23 -17.35 -14.18
C VAL A 157 -29.95 -16.52 -14.22
N ALA A 158 -29.98 -15.33 -13.61
CA ALA A 158 -28.78 -14.53 -13.43
C ALA A 158 -27.76 -15.26 -12.55
N LEU A 159 -26.47 -15.06 -12.81
CA LEU A 159 -25.42 -15.72 -12.02
C LEU A 159 -25.55 -15.46 -10.52
N VAL A 160 -25.99 -14.27 -10.13
CA VAL A 160 -26.19 -13.88 -8.74
C VAL A 160 -27.21 -14.78 -8.00
N GLU A 161 -28.06 -15.51 -8.71
CA GLU A 161 -29.02 -16.43 -8.12
C GLU A 161 -28.38 -17.77 -7.66
N HIS A 162 -27.21 -18.12 -8.17
CA HIS A 162 -26.52 -19.35 -7.80
C HIS A 162 -25.85 -19.22 -6.42
N PRO A 163 -26.05 -20.20 -5.51
CA PRO A 163 -25.53 -20.12 -4.14
C PRO A 163 -24.03 -19.94 -4.05
N ASP A 164 -23.23 -20.59 -4.91
CA ASP A 164 -21.78 -20.45 -4.89
C ASP A 164 -21.32 -19.07 -5.39
N VAL A 165 -22.01 -18.51 -6.37
CA VAL A 165 -21.75 -17.11 -6.81
C VAL A 165 -22.07 -16.13 -5.69
N ARG A 166 -23.19 -16.29 -4.98
CA ARG A 166 -23.54 -15.49 -3.80
C ARG A 166 -22.46 -15.59 -2.73
N ARG A 167 -21.97 -16.78 -2.42
CA ARG A 167 -20.89 -17.00 -1.47
C ARG A 167 -19.64 -16.20 -1.86
N MET A 168 -19.21 -16.29 -3.12
CA MET A 168 -18.05 -15.55 -3.63
C MET A 168 -18.25 -14.04 -3.55
N LEU A 169 -19.42 -13.53 -3.91
CA LEU A 169 -19.74 -12.10 -3.82
C LEU A 169 -19.80 -11.61 -2.37
N LEU A 170 -20.38 -12.39 -1.45
CA LEU A 170 -20.40 -12.05 -0.02
C LEU A 170 -19.00 -12.05 0.59
N ALA A 171 -18.14 -13.00 0.22
CA ALA A 171 -16.74 -13.01 0.64
C ALA A 171 -16.01 -11.75 0.15
N GLN A 172 -16.13 -11.40 -1.13
CA GLN A 172 -15.57 -10.17 -1.69
C GLN A 172 -16.07 -8.94 -0.90
N LYS A 173 -17.38 -8.82 -0.73
CA LYS A 173 -18.01 -7.71 0.00
C LYS A 173 -17.42 -7.57 1.40
N SER A 174 -17.34 -8.67 2.16
CA SER A 174 -16.82 -8.63 3.53
C SER A 174 -15.35 -8.19 3.57
N PHE A 175 -14.53 -8.64 2.62
CA PHE A 175 -13.12 -8.24 2.55
C PHE A 175 -12.95 -6.76 2.22
N VAL A 176 -13.63 -6.27 1.19
CA VAL A 176 -13.41 -4.91 0.70
C VAL A 176 -14.07 -3.86 1.60
N GLU A 177 -15.26 -4.13 2.14
CA GLU A 177 -15.93 -3.21 3.08
C GLU A 177 -15.23 -3.18 4.44
N GLY A 178 -14.79 -4.34 4.94
CA GLY A 178 -13.96 -4.41 6.15
C GLY A 178 -12.62 -3.69 5.98
N ALA A 179 -11.97 -3.84 4.83
CA ALA A 179 -10.76 -3.11 4.51
C ALA A 179 -11.01 -1.59 4.43
N LEU A 180 -12.08 -1.17 3.77
CA LEU A 180 -12.44 0.25 3.67
C LEU A 180 -12.71 0.87 5.05
N ALA A 181 -13.47 0.18 5.90
CA ALA A 181 -13.74 0.64 7.26
C ALA A 181 -12.44 0.80 8.08
N LEU A 182 -11.52 -0.17 7.97
CA LEU A 182 -10.20 -0.10 8.62
C LEU A 182 -9.38 1.09 8.09
N MET A 183 -9.36 1.32 6.77
CA MET A 183 -8.64 2.43 6.17
C MET A 183 -9.19 3.77 6.62
N LEU A 184 -10.50 3.96 6.60
CA LEU A 184 -11.16 5.19 7.07
C LEU A 184 -10.89 5.43 8.56
N TYR A 185 -10.91 4.39 9.38
CA TYR A 185 -10.56 4.49 10.80
C TYR A 185 -9.10 4.94 11.00
N CYS A 186 -8.15 4.34 10.28
CA CYS A 186 -6.75 4.73 10.37
C CYS A 186 -6.50 6.15 9.84
N SER A 187 -7.17 6.55 8.75
CA SER A 187 -7.10 7.92 8.23
C SER A 187 -7.63 8.92 9.27
N ARG A 188 -8.76 8.62 9.91
CA ARG A 188 -9.29 9.45 11.00
C ARG A 188 -8.32 9.58 12.18
N LEU A 189 -7.63 8.50 12.56
CA LEU A 189 -6.61 8.57 13.61
C LEU A 189 -5.41 9.45 13.23
N LEU A 190 -5.04 9.49 11.94
CA LEU A 190 -4.00 10.42 11.45
C LEU A 190 -4.47 11.88 11.57
N ASP A 191 -5.70 12.17 11.15
CA ASP A 191 -6.28 13.49 11.28
C ASP A 191 -6.36 13.93 12.76
N ASP A 192 -6.83 13.03 13.64
CA ASP A 192 -6.91 13.27 15.08
C ASP A 192 -5.52 13.51 15.69
N ALA A 193 -4.47 12.81 15.25
CA ALA A 193 -3.10 12.99 15.72
C ALA A 193 -2.50 14.36 15.38
N VAL A 194 -2.99 15.00 14.32
CA VAL A 194 -2.52 16.32 13.85
C VAL A 194 -3.40 17.46 14.34
N SER A 195 -4.72 17.22 14.44
CA SER A 195 -5.72 18.27 14.74
C SER A 195 -6.09 18.39 16.23
N LEU A 196 -5.80 17.37 17.03
CA LEU A 196 -6.05 17.38 18.47
C LEU A 196 -4.76 17.72 19.24
N ASP A 197 -4.91 18.08 20.52
CA ASP A 197 -3.79 18.40 21.40
C ASP A 197 -3.66 17.39 22.55
N GLY A 198 -2.48 17.36 23.16
CA GLY A 198 -2.21 16.64 24.39
C GLY A 198 -2.48 15.14 24.30
N ARG A 199 -3.12 14.58 25.32
CA ARG A 199 -3.32 13.14 25.45
C ARG A 199 -4.14 12.54 24.30
N ALA A 200 -5.09 13.25 23.72
CA ALA A 200 -5.93 12.74 22.64
C ALA A 200 -5.13 12.52 21.35
N ALA A 201 -4.26 13.46 21.00
CA ALA A 201 -3.34 13.34 19.86
C ALA A 201 -2.35 12.18 20.06
N GLU A 202 -1.78 12.06 21.28
CA GLU A 202 -0.86 10.94 21.59
C GLU A 202 -1.53 9.58 21.50
N GLU A 203 -2.76 9.42 21.97
CA GLU A 203 -3.52 8.17 21.89
C GLU A 203 -3.85 7.83 20.44
N ALA A 204 -4.24 8.80 19.62
CA ALA A 204 -4.47 8.62 18.20
C ALA A 204 -3.20 8.17 17.45
N LEU A 205 -2.07 8.82 17.74
CA LEU A 205 -0.77 8.46 17.16
C LEU A 205 -0.33 7.04 17.58
N ALA A 206 -0.53 6.68 18.85
CA ALA A 206 -0.21 5.34 19.34
C ALA A 206 -1.05 4.25 18.65
N LEU A 207 -2.36 4.50 18.48
CA LEU A 207 -3.28 3.58 17.82
C LEU A 207 -2.97 3.41 16.33
N VAL A 208 -2.77 4.50 15.59
CA VAL A 208 -2.42 4.38 14.16
C VAL A 208 -1.06 3.69 14.00
N GLY A 209 -0.12 3.97 14.90
CA GLY A 209 1.16 3.28 14.93
C GLY A 209 1.03 1.77 15.09
N LEU A 210 0.15 1.30 15.98
CA LEU A 210 -0.14 -0.13 16.18
C LEU A 210 -0.86 -0.73 14.97
N LEU A 211 -1.84 -0.01 14.40
CA LEU A 211 -2.70 -0.52 13.32
C LEU A 211 -2.03 -0.50 11.94
N THR A 212 -1.02 0.33 11.71
CA THR A 212 -0.37 0.47 10.40
C THR A 212 0.07 -0.86 9.76
N PRO A 213 0.71 -1.81 10.46
CA PRO A 213 1.05 -3.11 9.87
C PRO A 213 -0.18 -3.91 9.44
N ILE A 214 -1.28 -3.84 10.20
CA ILE A 214 -2.55 -4.50 9.88
C ILE A 214 -3.20 -3.81 8.68
N ALA A 215 -3.28 -2.47 8.73
CA ALA A 215 -3.86 -1.63 7.69
C ALA A 215 -3.16 -1.80 6.32
N LYS A 216 -1.87 -2.09 6.32
CA LYS A 216 -1.13 -2.45 5.10
C LYS A 216 -1.38 -3.90 4.67
N SER A 217 -1.32 -4.84 5.61
CA SER A 217 -1.27 -6.27 5.29
C SER A 217 -2.64 -6.87 4.98
N PHE A 218 -3.67 -6.50 5.74
CA PHE A 218 -5.02 -7.04 5.56
C PHE A 218 -5.61 -6.74 4.17
N PRO A 219 -5.65 -5.47 3.70
CA PRO A 219 -6.12 -5.18 2.35
C PRO A 219 -5.26 -5.81 1.27
N ALA A 220 -3.93 -5.78 1.43
CA ALA A 220 -3.00 -6.36 0.45
C ALA A 220 -3.22 -7.86 0.23
N GLN A 221 -3.73 -8.57 1.22
CA GLN A 221 -4.04 -10.00 1.13
C GLN A 221 -5.49 -10.22 0.69
N TRP A 222 -6.45 -9.67 1.44
CA TRP A 222 -7.85 -10.04 1.27
C TRP A 222 -8.55 -9.31 0.13
N CYS A 223 -8.11 -8.10 -0.21
CA CYS A 223 -8.59 -7.43 -1.42
C CYS A 223 -7.98 -8.02 -2.70
N LEU A 224 -6.78 -8.62 -2.62
CA LEU A 224 -6.27 -9.45 -3.72
C LEU A 224 -7.11 -10.73 -3.88
N GLU A 225 -7.50 -11.38 -2.78
CA GLU A 225 -8.41 -12.52 -2.83
C GLU A 225 -9.78 -12.13 -3.41
N ALA A 226 -10.29 -10.93 -3.06
CA ALA A 226 -11.49 -10.40 -3.70
C ALA A 226 -11.34 -10.27 -5.22
N ASN A 227 -10.17 -9.84 -5.73
CA ASN A 227 -9.90 -9.80 -7.17
C ASN A 227 -9.82 -11.21 -7.79
N THR A 228 -9.27 -12.19 -7.07
CA THR A 228 -9.29 -13.61 -7.48
C THR A 228 -10.71 -14.11 -7.66
N LEU A 229 -11.57 -13.86 -6.66
CA LEU A 229 -12.98 -14.23 -6.69
C LEU A 229 -13.76 -13.46 -7.77
N ALA A 230 -13.41 -12.21 -8.06
CA ALA A 230 -14.03 -11.44 -9.14
C ALA A 230 -13.81 -12.10 -10.52
N ILE A 231 -12.59 -12.55 -10.80
CA ILE A 231 -12.29 -13.33 -12.02
C ILE A 231 -13.10 -14.63 -12.01
N GLN A 232 -13.17 -15.33 -10.90
CA GLN A 232 -13.89 -16.60 -10.78
C GLN A 232 -15.40 -16.44 -11.02
N VAL A 233 -16.02 -15.38 -10.48
CA VAL A 233 -17.44 -15.03 -10.72
C VAL A 233 -17.72 -14.79 -12.20
N MET A 234 -16.82 -14.11 -12.90
CA MET A 234 -16.96 -13.80 -14.32
C MET A 234 -16.55 -14.96 -15.24
N GLY A 235 -15.87 -15.98 -14.71
CA GLY A 235 -15.45 -17.15 -15.46
C GLY A 235 -14.52 -16.80 -16.63
N GLY A 236 -14.76 -17.38 -17.81
CA GLY A 236 -13.93 -17.11 -18.99
C GLY A 236 -13.87 -15.63 -19.39
N ALA A 237 -14.95 -14.88 -19.21
CA ALA A 237 -14.97 -13.43 -19.46
C ALA A 237 -13.97 -12.69 -18.55
N GLY A 238 -13.90 -13.05 -17.27
CA GLY A 238 -12.95 -12.43 -16.32
C GLY A 238 -11.47 -12.76 -16.60
N TYR A 239 -11.19 -13.76 -17.44
CA TYR A 239 -9.85 -14.15 -17.84
C TYR A 239 -9.37 -13.45 -19.11
N THR A 240 -10.25 -12.75 -19.81
CA THR A 240 -9.93 -12.00 -21.04
C THR A 240 -9.60 -10.55 -20.73
N ARG A 241 -8.86 -9.90 -21.65
CA ARG A 241 -8.56 -8.46 -21.56
C ARG A 241 -9.73 -7.56 -21.96
N ASP A 242 -10.83 -8.14 -22.43
CA ASP A 242 -12.07 -7.42 -22.72
C ASP A 242 -12.76 -6.95 -21.44
N HIS A 243 -12.41 -7.59 -20.32
CA HIS A 243 -12.82 -7.23 -18.96
C HIS A 243 -11.60 -6.97 -18.09
N ASP A 244 -11.52 -5.81 -17.48
CA ASP A 244 -10.35 -5.34 -16.75
C ASP A 244 -10.19 -5.91 -15.33
N VAL A 245 -11.03 -6.85 -14.91
CA VAL A 245 -10.85 -7.53 -13.59
C VAL A 245 -9.55 -8.31 -13.51
N GLU A 246 -9.04 -8.83 -14.64
CA GLU A 246 -7.73 -9.49 -14.70
C GLU A 246 -6.58 -8.50 -14.41
N GLN A 247 -6.72 -7.24 -14.89
CA GLN A 247 -5.77 -6.18 -14.59
C GLN A 247 -5.81 -5.81 -13.10
N HIS A 248 -6.98 -5.73 -12.49
CA HIS A 248 -7.11 -5.45 -11.06
C HIS A 248 -6.38 -6.51 -10.22
N TYR A 249 -6.48 -7.78 -10.57
CA TYR A 249 -5.71 -8.84 -9.92
C TYR A 249 -4.21 -8.64 -10.07
N ARG A 250 -3.73 -8.36 -11.28
CA ARG A 250 -2.30 -8.15 -11.55
C ARG A 250 -1.74 -6.93 -10.83
N ASP A 251 -2.49 -5.84 -10.81
CA ASP A 251 -2.08 -4.59 -10.16
C ASP A 251 -2.07 -4.74 -8.65
N ASN A 252 -3.10 -5.35 -8.07
CA ASN A 252 -3.23 -5.52 -6.63
C ASN A 252 -2.18 -6.49 -6.06
N ARG A 253 -1.65 -7.41 -6.87
CA ARG A 253 -0.65 -8.39 -6.43
C ARG A 253 0.63 -7.74 -5.89
N LEU A 254 0.98 -6.55 -6.38
CA LEU A 254 2.13 -5.79 -5.91
C LEU A 254 1.99 -5.38 -4.44
N ASN A 255 0.78 -5.06 -3.99
CA ASN A 255 0.53 -4.54 -2.64
C ASN A 255 0.93 -5.51 -1.52
N ALA A 256 1.01 -6.81 -1.78
CA ALA A 256 1.53 -7.81 -0.85
C ALA A 256 3.07 -7.86 -0.75
N ILE A 257 3.78 -7.17 -1.65
CA ILE A 257 5.24 -7.25 -1.80
C ILE A 257 5.92 -5.96 -1.35
N HIS A 258 5.56 -4.80 -1.93
CA HIS A 258 6.22 -3.53 -1.67
C HIS A 258 5.85 -2.96 -0.28
N GLU A 259 6.60 -1.97 0.19
CA GLU A 259 6.45 -1.35 1.53
C GLU A 259 6.43 -2.37 2.70
N GLY A 260 7.13 -3.49 2.51
CA GLY A 260 7.22 -4.59 3.45
C GLY A 260 6.19 -5.69 3.19
N THR A 261 6.68 -6.92 3.07
CA THR A 261 5.85 -8.12 2.92
C THR A 261 5.01 -8.42 4.16
N HIS A 262 4.06 -9.35 4.07
CA HIS A 262 3.26 -9.79 5.23
C HIS A 262 4.12 -10.24 6.42
N GLY A 263 5.23 -10.94 6.16
CA GLY A 263 6.16 -11.35 7.22
C GLY A 263 6.82 -10.16 7.93
N ILE A 264 7.21 -9.12 7.17
CA ILE A 264 7.75 -7.87 7.73
C ILE A 264 6.70 -7.14 8.57
N GLN A 265 5.45 -7.06 8.08
CA GLN A 265 4.35 -6.46 8.86
C GLN A 265 4.07 -7.24 10.15
N GLY A 266 4.07 -8.57 10.08
CA GLY A 266 3.90 -9.45 11.25
C GLY A 266 5.01 -9.26 12.29
N LEU A 267 6.27 -9.19 11.86
CA LEU A 267 7.40 -8.90 12.74
C LEU A 267 7.31 -7.49 13.36
N ASP A 268 6.92 -6.48 12.59
CA ASP A 268 6.73 -5.12 13.09
C ASP A 268 5.60 -5.06 14.13
N LEU A 269 4.47 -5.72 13.87
CA LEU A 269 3.33 -5.77 14.77
C LEU A 269 3.67 -6.50 16.07
N LEU A 270 4.04 -7.78 15.97
CA LEU A 270 4.17 -8.68 17.13
C LEU A 270 5.52 -8.51 17.84
N GLY A 271 6.59 -8.28 17.09
CA GLY A 271 7.92 -8.14 17.66
C GLY A 271 8.23 -6.75 18.23
N ARG A 272 7.46 -5.73 17.85
CA ARG A 272 7.73 -4.34 18.23
C ARG A 272 6.49 -3.58 18.72
N LYS A 273 5.50 -3.38 17.86
CA LYS A 273 4.38 -2.44 18.11
C LYS A 273 3.51 -2.85 19.30
N VAL A 274 3.23 -4.14 19.43
CA VAL A 274 2.43 -4.68 20.56
C VAL A 274 3.19 -4.50 21.89
N LEU A 275 4.51 -4.56 21.88
CA LEU A 275 5.33 -4.49 23.08
C LEU A 275 5.75 -3.05 23.45
N LEU A 276 5.61 -2.11 22.54
CA LEU A 276 6.02 -0.73 22.73
C LEU A 276 5.28 -0.10 23.93
N ASP A 277 5.99 0.68 24.73
CA ASP A 277 5.44 1.36 25.93
C ASP A 277 4.66 0.40 26.85
N ARG A 278 5.19 -0.81 27.05
CA ARG A 278 4.56 -1.88 27.85
C ARG A 278 3.16 -2.26 27.38
N GLY A 279 2.91 -2.18 26.07
CA GLY A 279 1.62 -2.55 25.47
C GLY A 279 0.56 -1.45 25.54
N ARG A 280 0.94 -0.19 25.76
CA ARG A 280 0.00 0.94 25.86
C ARG A 280 -0.97 1.01 24.68
N ALA A 281 -0.48 0.93 23.45
CA ALA A 281 -1.31 1.02 22.26
C ALA A 281 -2.27 -0.16 22.12
N LEU A 282 -1.84 -1.36 22.50
CA LEU A 282 -2.73 -2.54 22.54
C LEU A 282 -3.81 -2.37 23.60
N GLY A 283 -3.47 -1.87 24.80
CA GLY A 283 -4.44 -1.57 25.85
C GLY A 283 -5.50 -0.55 25.40
N LEU A 284 -5.09 0.51 24.67
CA LEU A 284 -6.02 1.49 24.08
C LEU A 284 -6.94 0.84 23.05
N LEU A 285 -6.43 -0.03 22.19
CA LEU A 285 -7.24 -0.73 21.20
C LEU A 285 -8.28 -1.65 21.87
N VAL A 286 -7.85 -2.45 22.83
CA VAL A 286 -8.74 -3.32 23.61
C VAL A 286 -9.84 -2.51 24.29
N ALA A 287 -9.51 -1.40 24.94
CA ALA A 287 -10.50 -0.53 25.59
C ALA A 287 -11.52 0.02 24.59
N ARG A 288 -11.11 0.44 23.39
CA ARG A 288 -12.03 0.92 22.34
C ARG A 288 -12.94 -0.18 21.80
N ILE A 289 -12.42 -1.39 21.62
CA ILE A 289 -13.22 -2.55 21.20
C ILE A 289 -14.27 -2.87 22.27
N THR A 290 -13.86 -2.97 23.55
CA THR A 290 -14.76 -3.24 24.67
C THR A 290 -15.88 -2.19 24.76
N GLN A 291 -15.52 -0.91 24.73
CA GLN A 291 -16.51 0.19 24.76
C GLN A 291 -17.48 0.13 23.58
N THR A 292 -17.00 -0.27 22.40
CA THR A 292 -17.87 -0.42 21.21
C THR A 292 -18.84 -1.58 21.38
N ALA A 293 -18.37 -2.72 21.90
CA ALA A 293 -19.22 -3.87 22.20
C ALA A 293 -20.30 -3.55 23.27
N GLU A 294 -19.91 -2.84 24.34
CA GLU A 294 -20.85 -2.38 25.38
C GLU A 294 -21.92 -1.47 24.79
N ARG A 295 -21.55 -0.49 23.95
CA ARG A 295 -22.51 0.39 23.28
C ARG A 295 -23.46 -0.38 22.35
N ALA A 296 -22.94 -1.34 21.59
CA ALA A 296 -23.76 -2.17 20.71
C ALA A 296 -24.78 -3.01 21.52
N THR A 297 -24.36 -3.57 22.64
CA THR A 297 -25.25 -4.33 23.56
C THR A 297 -26.32 -3.42 24.15
N ALA A 298 -25.96 -2.20 24.63
CA ALA A 298 -26.89 -1.24 25.21
C ALA A 298 -27.90 -0.70 24.18
N ALA A 299 -27.56 -0.64 22.91
CA ALA A 299 -28.44 -0.22 21.82
C ALA A 299 -29.43 -1.31 21.37
N GLY A 300 -29.52 -2.45 22.07
CA GLY A 300 -30.42 -3.55 21.73
C GLY A 300 -30.06 -4.33 20.50
N GLY A 301 -28.77 -4.29 20.12
CA GLY A 301 -28.23 -5.06 19.02
C GLY A 301 -28.20 -6.56 19.33
N SER A 302 -29.35 -7.21 19.31
CA SER A 302 -29.46 -8.63 19.01
C SER A 302 -29.02 -8.79 17.54
N GLY A 303 -28.12 -9.71 17.24
CA GLY A 303 -27.52 -9.89 15.91
C GLY A 303 -28.49 -10.24 14.76
N GLU A 304 -29.74 -9.88 14.85
CA GLU A 304 -30.79 -10.08 13.84
C GLU A 304 -30.83 -8.99 12.75
N GLY A 305 -30.05 -7.94 12.86
CA GLY A 305 -30.01 -6.84 11.88
C GLY A 305 -28.91 -6.91 10.82
N TYR A 306 -28.09 -7.97 10.77
CA TYR A 306 -26.98 -8.15 9.83
C TYR A 306 -27.03 -9.51 9.09
N ALA A 307 -28.22 -10.02 8.83
CA ALA A 307 -28.42 -11.17 7.94
C ALA A 307 -28.55 -10.73 6.46
#